data_dab6f8b9a43ceecb114ddb5024659b1d
#
_entry.id   dab6f8b9a43ceecb114ddb5024659b1d
#
_cell.length_a   1.000
_cell.length_b   1.000
_cell.length_c   1.000
_cell.angle_alpha   90.00
_cell.angle_beta   90.00
_cell.angle_gamma   90.00
#
_symmetry.space_group_name_H-M   'P 1'
#
loop_
_entity.id
_entity.type
_entity.pdbx_description
1 polymer ?
#
loop_
_entity_poly.entity_id
_entity_poly.type
_entity_poly.pdbx_seq_one_letter_code
_entity_poly.pdbx_strand_id
1 'polypeptide(L)'
;MPKVLLVEDNELNRDMLSRRLMRRGFDVIFAADGQEGVDLAKSEHPDIILMDMSLPVIDGWEATRRVKADDATRNVPVIGLTAHAMAGDREKAIEVGCDDYDSKPIEFDRLVEKMEKLINAAKR
;
A
#
# COMPACT_ATOMS: atom_id res chain seq x y z
N MET A 1 -10.51 0.43 -14.60
CA MET A 1 -9.14 0.72 -14.13
C MET A 1 -9.03 0.41 -12.64
N PRO A 2 -8.04 -0.38 -12.22
CA PRO A 2 -7.89 -0.66 -10.79
C PRO A 2 -7.63 0.61 -9.99
N LYS A 3 -8.23 0.69 -8.81
CA LYS A 3 -8.07 1.82 -7.90
C LYS A 3 -6.99 1.50 -6.88
N VAL A 4 -5.98 2.35 -6.81
CA VAL A 4 -4.86 2.21 -5.88
C VAL A 4 -4.98 3.27 -4.79
N LEU A 5 -4.90 2.84 -3.54
CA LEU A 5 -4.73 3.77 -2.42
C LEU A 5 -3.24 3.82 -2.09
N LEU A 6 -2.64 4.98 -2.29
CA LEU A 6 -1.24 5.22 -1.97
C LEU A 6 -1.15 6.00 -0.66
N VAL A 7 -0.58 5.38 0.36
CA VAL A 7 -0.41 6.01 1.67
C VAL A 7 1.06 6.39 1.83
N GLU A 8 1.35 7.67 1.69
CA GLU A 8 2.70 8.23 1.68
C GLU A 8 2.66 9.66 2.21
N ASP A 9 3.44 9.97 3.22
CA ASP A 9 3.45 11.29 3.84
C ASP A 9 4.32 12.31 3.09
N ASN A 10 5.31 11.88 2.35
CA ASN A 10 6.18 12.77 1.58
C ASN A 10 5.46 13.16 0.28
N GLU A 11 5.11 14.44 0.18
CA GLU A 11 4.33 14.96 -0.96
C GLU A 11 5.02 14.72 -2.30
N LEU A 12 6.33 14.91 -2.35
CA LEU A 12 7.09 14.73 -3.59
C LEU A 12 7.09 13.26 -4.03
N ASN A 13 7.34 12.35 -3.10
CA ASN A 13 7.33 10.92 -3.39
C ASN A 13 5.93 10.46 -3.80
N ARG A 14 4.91 10.93 -3.10
CA ARG A 14 3.51 10.63 -3.40
C ARG A 14 3.14 11.08 -4.81
N ASP A 15 3.51 12.31 -5.15
CA ASP A 15 3.21 12.89 -6.45
C ASP A 15 3.92 12.14 -7.59
N MET A 16 5.20 11.84 -7.42
CA MET A 16 5.98 11.12 -8.41
C MET A 16 5.41 9.71 -8.66
N LEU A 17 5.13 8.98 -7.60
CA LEU A 17 4.65 7.61 -7.72
C LEU A 17 3.22 7.57 -8.30
N SER A 18 2.36 8.49 -7.86
CA SER A 18 0.99 8.52 -8.38
C SER A 18 0.94 8.83 -9.87
N ARG A 19 1.79 9.73 -10.35
CA ARG A 19 1.88 10.03 -11.80
C ARG A 19 2.30 8.82 -12.60
N ARG A 20 3.28 8.07 -12.10
CA ARG A 20 3.76 6.86 -12.79
C ARG A 20 2.67 5.79 -12.83
N LEU A 21 1.94 5.63 -11.74
CA LEU A 21 0.84 4.67 -11.67
C LEU A 21 -0.29 5.05 -12.62
N MET A 22 -0.64 6.33 -12.69
CA MET A 22 -1.68 6.79 -13.61
C MET A 22 -1.30 6.53 -15.07
N ARG A 23 -0.04 6.69 -15.42
CA ARG A 23 0.44 6.39 -16.77
C ARG A 23 0.34 4.90 -17.12
N ARG A 24 0.33 4.05 -16.12
CA ARG A 24 0.17 2.60 -16.32
C ARG A 24 -1.29 2.15 -16.25
N GLY A 25 -2.24 3.09 -16.18
CA GLY A 25 -3.66 2.79 -16.24
C GLY A 25 -4.34 2.57 -14.90
N PHE A 26 -3.71 2.98 -13.79
CA PHE A 26 -4.32 2.89 -12.47
C PHE A 26 -5.02 4.20 -12.11
N ASP A 27 -6.15 4.09 -11.41
CA ASP A 27 -6.73 5.23 -10.70
C ASP A 27 -6.05 5.32 -9.35
N VAL A 28 -5.58 6.52 -8.98
CA VAL A 28 -4.84 6.68 -7.72
C VAL A 28 -5.56 7.64 -6.80
N ILE A 29 -5.83 7.20 -5.59
CA ILE A 29 -6.19 8.07 -4.48
C ILE A 29 -5.06 8.00 -3.47
N PHE A 30 -4.88 9.03 -2.66
CA PHE A 30 -3.76 9.03 -1.73
C PHE A 30 -4.14 9.56 -0.36
N ALA A 31 -3.38 9.11 0.62
CA ALA A 31 -3.47 9.53 2.00
C ALA A 31 -2.10 9.99 2.47
N ALA A 32 -2.08 10.97 3.36
CA ALA A 32 -0.83 11.56 3.85
C ALA A 32 -0.37 10.98 5.20
N ASP A 33 -1.20 10.19 5.84
CA ASP A 33 -0.85 9.54 7.11
C ASP A 33 -1.58 8.21 7.25
N GLY A 34 -1.20 7.45 8.27
CA GLY A 34 -1.74 6.11 8.47
C GLY A 34 -3.22 6.10 8.82
N GLN A 35 -3.70 7.07 9.59
CA GLN A 35 -5.11 7.13 9.96
C GLN A 35 -5.98 7.44 8.75
N GLU A 36 -5.56 8.42 7.94
CA GLU A 36 -6.27 8.74 6.70
C GLU A 36 -6.27 7.54 5.75
N GLY A 37 -5.16 6.78 5.71
CA GLY A 37 -5.08 5.56 4.93
C GLY A 37 -6.11 4.52 5.33
N VAL A 38 -6.27 4.29 6.63
CA VAL A 38 -7.29 3.36 7.15
C VAL A 38 -8.70 3.83 6.79
N ASP A 39 -8.95 5.12 6.98
CA ASP A 39 -10.27 5.71 6.69
C ASP A 39 -10.63 5.61 5.21
N LEU A 40 -9.69 5.93 4.32
CA LEU A 40 -9.92 5.85 2.88
C LEU A 40 -10.03 4.41 2.37
N ALA A 41 -9.30 3.47 2.98
CA ALA A 41 -9.45 2.07 2.63
C ALA A 41 -10.90 1.62 2.85
N LYS A 42 -11.51 2.10 3.92
CA LYS A 42 -12.88 1.74 4.27
C LYS A 42 -13.90 2.45 3.40
N SER A 43 -13.70 3.75 3.11
CA SER A 43 -14.69 4.55 2.37
C SER A 43 -14.59 4.37 0.86
N GLU A 44 -13.40 4.15 0.31
CA GLU A 44 -13.17 4.14 -1.13
C GLU A 44 -13.05 2.75 -1.74
N HIS A 45 -12.93 1.71 -0.94
CA HIS A 45 -12.84 0.32 -1.39
C HIS A 45 -11.80 0.13 -2.50
N PRO A 46 -10.51 0.47 -2.25
CA PRO A 46 -9.50 0.33 -3.31
C PRO A 46 -9.27 -1.14 -3.67
N ASP A 47 -8.72 -1.36 -4.86
CA ASP A 47 -8.34 -2.71 -5.30
C ASP A 47 -7.02 -3.15 -4.69
N ILE A 48 -6.18 -2.19 -4.28
CA ILE A 48 -4.89 -2.48 -3.65
C ILE A 48 -4.44 -1.25 -2.86
N ILE A 49 -3.68 -1.49 -1.79
CA ILE A 49 -3.09 -0.44 -0.97
C ILE A 49 -1.58 -0.54 -1.03
N LEU A 50 -0.92 0.58 -1.33
CA LEU A 50 0.54 0.72 -1.19
C LEU A 50 0.77 1.50 0.09
N MET A 51 1.36 0.86 1.09
CA MET A 51 1.47 1.41 2.45
C MET A 51 2.92 1.67 2.82
N ASP A 52 3.29 2.95 2.93
CA ASP A 52 4.59 3.32 3.50
C ASP A 52 4.59 2.93 4.97
N MET A 53 5.63 2.26 5.43
CA MET A 53 5.71 1.81 6.81
C MET A 53 6.15 2.91 7.78
N SER A 54 6.74 4.00 7.28
CA SER A 54 7.23 5.13 8.08
C SER A 54 6.27 6.31 7.98
N LEU A 55 5.10 6.22 8.60
CA LEU A 55 4.06 7.25 8.51
C LEU A 55 3.86 7.96 9.83
N PRO A 56 3.38 9.24 9.79
CA PRO A 56 2.98 9.93 11.01
C PRO A 56 1.57 9.52 11.45
N VAL A 57 1.18 9.93 12.64
CA VAL A 57 -0.07 9.67 13.34
C VAL A 57 -0.13 8.21 13.79
N ILE A 58 -0.39 7.27 12.87
CA ILE A 58 -0.11 5.85 13.10
C ILE A 58 0.78 5.38 11.97
N ASP A 59 1.76 4.53 12.27
CA ASP A 59 2.69 4.07 11.24
C ASP A 59 2.03 3.02 10.32
N GLY A 60 2.75 2.66 9.25
CA GLY A 60 2.21 1.71 8.27
C GLY A 60 1.98 0.31 8.82
N TRP A 61 2.75 -0.10 9.84
CA TRP A 61 2.56 -1.39 10.49
C TRP A 61 1.20 -1.44 11.18
N GLU A 62 0.90 -0.42 11.99
CA GLU A 62 -0.36 -0.34 12.71
C GLU A 62 -1.55 -0.12 11.74
N ALA A 63 -1.37 0.73 10.72
CA ALA A 63 -2.40 0.95 9.71
C ALA A 63 -2.77 -0.37 9.02
N THR A 64 -1.77 -1.18 8.66
CA THR A 64 -2.01 -2.48 8.02
C THR A 64 -2.77 -3.42 8.97
N ARG A 65 -2.39 -3.45 10.25
CA ARG A 65 -3.13 -4.28 11.24
C ARG A 65 -4.60 -3.90 11.26
N ARG A 66 -4.90 -2.60 11.27
CA ARG A 66 -6.29 -2.12 11.32
C ARG A 66 -7.05 -2.46 10.06
N VAL A 67 -6.43 -2.32 8.89
CA VAL A 67 -7.03 -2.71 7.62
C VAL A 67 -7.36 -4.20 7.63
N LYS A 68 -6.47 -5.04 8.11
CA LYS A 68 -6.64 -6.49 8.10
C LYS A 68 -7.56 -6.99 9.23
N ALA A 69 -7.77 -6.18 10.26
CA ALA A 69 -8.68 -6.53 11.36
C ALA A 69 -10.15 -6.17 11.08
N ASP A 70 -10.39 -5.31 10.08
CA ASP A 70 -11.74 -4.86 9.74
C ASP A 70 -12.33 -5.72 8.62
N ASP A 71 -13.48 -6.30 8.84
CA ASP A 71 -14.16 -7.15 7.85
C ASP A 71 -14.40 -6.44 6.52
N ALA A 72 -14.57 -5.12 6.56
CA ALA A 72 -14.83 -4.33 5.34
C ALA A 72 -13.57 -4.17 4.46
N THR A 73 -12.37 -4.31 5.02
CA THR A 73 -11.12 -4.02 4.31
C THR A 73 -10.11 -5.17 4.31
N ARG A 74 -10.32 -6.20 5.11
CA ARG A 74 -9.32 -7.26 5.29
C ARG A 74 -8.93 -7.99 4.00
N ASN A 75 -9.81 -8.02 3.01
CA ASN A 75 -9.54 -8.70 1.75
C ASN A 75 -8.82 -7.83 0.72
N VAL A 76 -8.61 -6.54 1.01
CA VAL A 76 -7.88 -5.64 0.13
C VAL A 76 -6.38 -5.97 0.25
N PRO A 77 -5.70 -6.28 -0.87
CA PRO A 77 -4.26 -6.54 -0.81
C PRO A 77 -3.49 -5.31 -0.34
N VAL A 78 -2.47 -5.53 0.48
CA VAL A 78 -1.59 -4.47 0.98
C VAL A 78 -0.14 -4.83 0.64
N ILE A 79 0.55 -3.92 -0.04
CA ILE A 79 2.00 -4.01 -0.25
C ILE A 79 2.66 -3.00 0.67
N GLY A 80 3.48 -3.48 1.60
CA GLY A 80 4.25 -2.60 2.48
C GLY A 80 5.48 -2.06 1.77
N LEU A 81 5.73 -0.75 1.92
CA LEU A 81 6.91 -0.10 1.34
C LEU A 81 7.83 0.31 2.48
N THR A 82 9.02 -0.29 2.55
CA THR A 82 9.96 -0.04 3.63
C THR A 82 11.18 0.73 3.14
N ALA A 83 11.73 1.60 4.00
CA ALA A 83 12.95 2.34 3.68
C ALA A 83 14.19 1.44 3.73
N HIS A 84 14.11 0.34 4.45
CA HIS A 84 15.23 -0.57 4.67
C HIS A 84 14.80 -2.02 4.41
N ALA A 85 15.51 -2.68 3.49
CA ALA A 85 15.30 -4.11 3.25
C ALA A 85 16.15 -4.92 4.25
N MET A 86 15.95 -4.68 5.55
CA MET A 86 16.68 -5.40 6.58
C MET A 86 16.05 -6.76 6.85
N ALA A 87 16.89 -7.69 7.28
CA ALA A 87 16.39 -8.98 7.75
C ALA A 87 15.42 -8.72 8.91
N GLY A 88 14.21 -9.22 8.82
CA GLY A 88 13.17 -8.99 9.83
C GLY A 88 12.05 -8.08 9.35
N ASP A 89 12.31 -7.16 8.43
CA ASP A 89 11.25 -6.29 7.90
C ASP A 89 10.22 -7.10 7.11
N ARG A 90 10.68 -8.08 6.35
CA ARG A 90 9.79 -8.96 5.61
C ARG A 90 8.88 -9.75 6.55
N GLU A 91 9.46 -10.35 7.58
CA GLU A 91 8.71 -11.13 8.57
C GLU A 91 7.72 -10.24 9.30
N LYS A 92 8.13 -9.02 9.64
CA LYS A 92 7.26 -8.06 10.31
C LYS A 92 6.10 -7.65 9.40
N ALA A 93 6.37 -7.42 8.11
CA ALA A 93 5.33 -7.08 7.14
C ALA A 93 4.29 -8.21 7.03
N ILE A 94 4.74 -9.44 6.93
CA ILE A 94 3.84 -10.60 6.87
C ILE A 94 3.06 -10.74 8.17
N GLU A 95 3.70 -10.56 9.31
CA GLU A 95 3.07 -10.68 10.62
C GLU A 95 1.91 -9.69 10.80
N VAL A 96 2.06 -8.46 10.31
CA VAL A 96 0.97 -7.47 10.40
C VAL A 96 -0.10 -7.65 9.33
N GLY A 97 0.11 -8.56 8.37
CA GLY A 97 -0.88 -8.91 7.38
C GLY A 97 -0.65 -8.37 5.97
N CYS A 98 0.54 -7.83 5.67
CA CYS A 98 0.87 -7.43 4.30
C CYS A 98 0.86 -8.65 3.39
N ASP A 99 0.31 -8.48 2.20
CA ASP A 99 0.30 -9.54 1.19
C ASP A 99 1.62 -9.64 0.44
N ASP A 100 2.35 -8.53 0.38
CA ASP A 100 3.71 -8.49 -0.15
C ASP A 100 4.39 -7.25 0.43
N TYR A 101 5.67 -7.09 0.13
CA TYR A 101 6.38 -5.88 0.52
C TYR A 101 7.43 -5.54 -0.53
N ASP A 102 7.87 -4.29 -0.54
CA ASP A 102 8.97 -3.87 -1.38
C ASP A 102 9.80 -2.82 -0.63
N SER A 103 11.05 -2.66 -1.05
CA SER A 103 11.97 -1.74 -0.41
C SER A 103 12.17 -0.50 -1.26
N LYS A 104 12.45 0.61 -0.60
CA LYS A 104 12.86 1.85 -1.27
C LYS A 104 14.37 1.82 -1.52
N PRO A 105 14.87 2.38 -2.62
CA PRO A 105 14.12 3.08 -3.66
C PRO A 105 13.24 2.12 -4.47
N ILE A 106 12.08 2.61 -4.88
CA ILE A 106 11.11 1.80 -5.60
C ILE A 106 11.64 1.45 -6.99
N GLU A 107 11.67 0.15 -7.30
CA GLU A 107 11.88 -0.30 -8.67
C GLU A 107 10.49 -0.48 -9.27
N PHE A 108 10.08 0.47 -10.10
CA PHE A 108 8.69 0.66 -10.50
C PHE A 108 8.08 -0.55 -11.23
N ASP A 109 8.80 -1.13 -12.17
CA ASP A 109 8.27 -2.26 -12.94
C ASP A 109 8.04 -3.48 -12.05
N ARG A 110 8.93 -3.72 -11.09
CA ARG A 110 8.77 -4.79 -10.11
C ARG A 110 7.55 -4.55 -9.22
N LEU A 111 7.36 -3.29 -8.79
CA LEU A 111 6.21 -2.93 -7.97
C LEU A 111 4.90 -3.18 -8.72
N VAL A 112 4.81 -2.72 -9.97
CA VAL A 112 3.61 -2.90 -10.78
C VAL A 112 3.32 -4.39 -11.01
N GLU A 113 4.35 -5.18 -11.24
CA GLU A 113 4.20 -6.63 -11.40
C GLU A 113 3.57 -7.27 -10.15
N LYS A 114 4.06 -6.89 -8.97
CA LYS A 114 3.49 -7.36 -7.70
C LYS A 114 2.05 -6.91 -7.52
N MET A 115 1.75 -5.67 -7.87
CA MET A 115 0.39 -5.12 -7.78
C MET A 115 -0.58 -5.88 -8.67
N GLU A 116 -0.23 -6.07 -9.93
CA GLU A 116 -1.09 -6.77 -10.88
C GLU A 116 -1.35 -8.20 -10.46
N LYS A 117 -0.34 -8.88 -9.93
CA LYS A 117 -0.46 -10.23 -9.44
C LYS A 117 -1.46 -10.33 -8.28
N LEU A 118 -1.37 -9.43 -7.34
CA LEU A 118 -2.28 -9.40 -6.18
C LEU A 118 -3.70 -8.99 -6.56
N ILE A 119 -3.85 -8.01 -7.44
CA ILE A 119 -5.16 -7.56 -7.92
C ILE A 119 -5.86 -8.71 -8.64
N ASN A 120 -5.16 -9.41 -9.52
CA ASN A 120 -5.73 -10.52 -10.27
C ASN A 120 -6.11 -11.69 -9.35
N ALA A 121 -5.31 -11.98 -8.34
CA ALA A 121 -5.62 -13.03 -7.37
C ALA A 121 -6.87 -12.69 -6.54
N ALA A 122 -7.06 -11.44 -6.19
CA ALA A 122 -8.19 -10.99 -5.38
C ALA A 122 -9.51 -11.02 -6.16
N LYS A 123 -9.47 -11.01 -7.49
CA LYS A 123 -10.66 -11.03 -8.34
C LYS A 123 -11.21 -12.43 -8.59
N ARG A 124 -10.54 -13.46 -8.10
CA ARG A 124 -10.96 -14.86 -8.31
C ARG A 124 -11.86 -15.36 -7.19
#